data_047210e507936f4cfa0fdea13547a7cd
#
_entry.id   047210e507936f4cfa0fdea13547a7cd
#
_cell.length_a   1.000
_cell.length_b   1.000
_cell.length_c   1.000
_cell.angle_alpha   90.00
_cell.angle_beta   90.00
_cell.angle_gamma   90.00
#
_symmetry.space_group_name_H-M   'P 1'
#
loop_
_entity.id
_entity.type
_entity.pdbx_description
1 polymer ?
#
loop_
_entity_poly.entity_id
_entity_poly.type
_entity_poly.pdbx_seq_one_letter_code
_entity_poly.pdbx_strand_id
1 'polypeptide(L)'
;MRILVIGGDSRMKYAAAKLGSEIYNPSTDGTFDMIVLPIPITRDGETIFAPLAEIPLPFDIIGRFADKDAVIFAGGECERLTEICDEHGFTLVNYAKYELLTLKNAALTAEAAVCLLSNSTERSLLGSRILITGYGRIASMTAARLKAFGAEITVAARRSEQRIQAELDGFRAVTIAEIPEIISEFDYTVNTVPAVIFDEECLAKMHGVFLELATLPNDPPDNPEVKYIHGGGLPGKHYPETAGEYIAQAINEIYRASLRAQ
;
A
#
# COMPACT_ATOMS: atom_id res chain seq x y z
N MET A 1 14.17 -22.98 14.14
CA MET A 1 13.56 -22.44 12.90
C MET A 1 14.48 -21.35 12.38
N ARG A 2 15.06 -21.55 11.21
CA ARG A 2 15.88 -20.55 10.50
C ARG A 2 14.99 -19.81 9.51
N ILE A 3 15.06 -18.49 9.51
CA ILE A 3 14.26 -17.62 8.66
C ILE A 3 15.18 -16.82 7.75
N LEU A 4 14.87 -16.76 6.46
CA LEU A 4 15.57 -15.94 5.46
C LEU A 4 14.62 -14.92 4.85
N VAL A 5 14.98 -13.65 4.90
CA VAL A 5 14.30 -12.58 4.15
C VAL A 5 15.04 -12.36 2.83
N ILE A 6 14.34 -12.47 1.71
CA ILE A 6 14.90 -12.26 0.37
C ILE A 6 14.25 -11.04 -0.29
N GLY A 7 15.07 -10.08 -0.69
CA GLY A 7 14.63 -8.87 -1.41
C GLY A 7 13.93 -7.82 -0.54
N GLY A 8 13.21 -6.93 -1.20
CA GLY A 8 12.45 -5.85 -0.59
C GLY A 8 13.19 -4.53 -0.40
N ASP A 9 12.43 -3.54 0.00
CA ASP A 9 12.92 -2.22 0.41
C ASP A 9 13.29 -2.17 1.90
N SER A 10 13.50 -0.97 2.43
CA SER A 10 13.91 -0.77 3.84
C SER A 10 12.97 -1.41 4.86
N ARG A 11 11.68 -1.63 4.54
CA ARG A 11 10.73 -2.33 5.43
C ARG A 11 11.22 -3.72 5.79
N MET A 12 11.81 -4.42 4.82
CA MET A 12 12.25 -5.80 5.03
C MET A 12 13.45 -5.90 5.98
N LYS A 13 14.27 -4.86 6.11
CA LYS A 13 15.32 -4.80 7.14
C LYS A 13 14.74 -4.78 8.55
N TYR A 14 13.71 -3.97 8.77
CA TYR A 14 13.03 -3.87 10.07
C TYR A 14 12.21 -5.14 10.36
N ALA A 15 11.54 -5.70 9.35
CA ALA A 15 10.86 -6.97 9.48
C ALA A 15 11.82 -8.10 9.86
N ALA A 16 12.96 -8.20 9.18
CA ALA A 16 13.99 -9.19 9.49
C ALA A 16 14.50 -9.07 10.94
N ALA A 17 14.80 -7.87 11.41
CA ALA A 17 15.24 -7.62 12.77
C ALA A 17 14.21 -8.09 13.82
N LYS A 18 12.90 -7.85 13.56
CA LYS A 18 11.81 -8.29 14.44
C LYS A 18 11.53 -9.79 14.38
N LEU A 19 11.78 -10.42 13.24
CA LEU A 19 11.66 -11.87 13.07
C LEU A 19 12.88 -12.64 13.65
N GLY A 20 13.99 -11.94 13.91
CA GLY A 20 15.26 -12.57 14.25
C GLY A 20 15.82 -13.40 13.09
N SER A 21 15.64 -12.92 11.85
CA SER A 21 15.96 -13.63 10.63
C SER A 21 17.26 -13.13 10.00
N GLU A 22 17.83 -13.98 9.13
CA GLU A 22 18.89 -13.58 8.22
C GLU A 22 18.29 -12.77 7.04
N ILE A 23 19.08 -11.86 6.45
CA ILE A 23 18.74 -11.18 5.20
C ILE A 23 19.66 -11.75 4.12
N TYR A 24 19.08 -12.15 3.00
CA TYR A 24 19.83 -12.66 1.86
C TYR A 24 20.92 -11.70 1.42
N ASN A 25 22.10 -12.26 1.24
CA ASN A 25 23.25 -11.63 0.60
C ASN A 25 24.06 -12.72 -0.16
N PRO A 26 25.02 -12.35 -1.05
CA PRO A 26 25.78 -13.33 -1.83
C PRO A 26 26.53 -14.40 -1.04
N SER A 27 26.78 -14.16 0.27
CA SER A 27 27.46 -15.11 1.18
C SER A 27 26.50 -15.96 2.01
N THR A 28 25.17 -15.82 1.79
CA THR A 28 24.17 -16.64 2.48
C THR A 28 24.34 -18.10 2.12
N ASP A 29 24.36 -19.00 3.13
CA ASP A 29 24.57 -20.42 2.96
C ASP A 29 23.60 -21.28 3.80
N GLY A 30 23.39 -22.52 3.36
CA GLY A 30 22.49 -23.48 3.96
C GLY A 30 21.02 -23.28 3.60
N THR A 31 20.15 -24.05 4.27
CA THR A 31 18.69 -24.03 4.04
C THR A 31 17.93 -23.43 5.23
N PHE A 32 16.70 -22.99 4.94
CA PHE A 32 15.86 -22.24 5.85
C PHE A 32 14.45 -22.84 5.91
N ASP A 33 13.90 -22.93 7.11
CA ASP A 33 12.56 -23.43 7.38
C ASP A 33 11.47 -22.45 6.89
N MET A 34 11.81 -21.18 6.80
CA MET A 34 10.90 -20.11 6.36
C MET A 34 11.62 -19.13 5.46
N ILE A 35 11.02 -18.78 4.34
CA ILE A 35 11.45 -17.69 3.46
C ILE A 35 10.39 -16.61 3.48
N VAL A 36 10.83 -15.35 3.62
CA VAL A 36 9.96 -14.18 3.62
C VAL A 36 10.30 -13.29 2.42
N LEU A 37 9.32 -13.08 1.55
CA LEU A 37 9.39 -12.25 0.36
C LEU A 37 8.73 -10.89 0.60
N PRO A 38 9.09 -9.85 -0.16
CA PRO A 38 8.59 -8.48 0.04
C PRO A 38 7.14 -8.27 -0.39
N ILE A 39 6.64 -7.06 -0.10
CA ILE A 39 5.39 -6.51 -0.61
C ILE A 39 5.68 -5.21 -1.40
N PRO A 40 5.42 -5.15 -2.73
CA PRO A 40 5.00 -6.26 -3.59
C PRO A 40 6.09 -7.32 -3.74
N ILE A 41 5.74 -8.53 -4.17
CA ILE A 41 6.70 -9.62 -4.43
C ILE A 41 7.58 -9.26 -5.61
N THR A 42 6.97 -8.73 -6.67
CA THR A 42 7.59 -8.40 -7.95
C THR A 42 6.95 -7.14 -8.53
N ARG A 43 7.59 -6.55 -9.55
CA ARG A 43 7.03 -5.46 -10.36
C ARG A 43 7.02 -5.79 -11.85
N ASP A 44 7.84 -6.73 -12.27
CA ASP A 44 8.01 -7.17 -13.66
C ASP A 44 7.42 -8.56 -13.93
N GLY A 45 7.01 -9.28 -12.87
CA GLY A 45 6.53 -10.66 -12.93
C GLY A 45 7.66 -11.72 -12.96
N GLU A 46 8.91 -11.32 -13.19
CA GLU A 46 10.04 -12.21 -13.45
C GLU A 46 11.05 -12.27 -12.31
N THR A 47 11.23 -11.14 -11.60
CA THR A 47 12.20 -11.04 -10.51
C THR A 47 11.56 -10.62 -9.20
N ILE A 48 12.16 -11.02 -8.08
CA ILE A 48 11.76 -10.60 -6.75
C ILE A 48 12.05 -9.10 -6.61
N PHE A 49 11.06 -8.33 -6.14
CA PHE A 49 11.24 -6.91 -5.87
C PHE A 49 12.35 -6.67 -4.86
N ALA A 50 13.47 -6.14 -5.30
CA ALA A 50 14.67 -5.94 -4.49
C ALA A 50 15.41 -4.65 -4.87
N PRO A 51 14.83 -3.44 -4.63
CA PRO A 51 15.41 -2.17 -5.06
C PRO A 51 16.73 -1.83 -4.38
N LEU A 52 17.13 -2.57 -3.34
CA LEU A 52 18.38 -2.40 -2.62
C LEU A 52 19.45 -3.44 -3.01
N ALA A 53 19.10 -4.38 -3.89
CA ALA A 53 20.05 -5.38 -4.41
C ALA A 53 20.84 -4.80 -5.60
N GLU A 54 22.11 -5.19 -5.72
CA GLU A 54 22.97 -4.77 -6.83
C GLU A 54 22.60 -5.45 -8.16
N ILE A 55 22.01 -6.65 -8.07
CA ILE A 55 21.59 -7.46 -9.22
C ILE A 55 20.14 -7.92 -9.03
N PRO A 56 19.40 -8.14 -10.14
CA PRO A 56 18.07 -8.75 -10.06
C PRO A 56 18.10 -10.11 -9.36
N LEU A 57 17.12 -10.39 -8.52
CA LEU A 57 16.99 -11.65 -7.79
C LEU A 57 15.94 -12.54 -8.49
N PRO A 58 16.33 -13.61 -9.19
CA PRO A 58 15.37 -14.51 -9.83
C PRO A 58 14.61 -15.31 -8.78
N PHE A 59 13.38 -15.73 -9.09
CA PHE A 59 12.56 -16.54 -8.18
C PHE A 59 13.19 -17.91 -7.86
N ASP A 60 14.00 -18.48 -8.77
CA ASP A 60 14.66 -19.78 -8.59
C ASP A 60 15.61 -19.80 -7.36
N ILE A 61 16.02 -18.65 -6.88
CA ILE A 61 16.79 -18.52 -5.64
C ILE A 61 16.07 -19.12 -4.44
N ILE A 62 14.73 -19.14 -4.45
CA ILE A 62 13.90 -19.68 -3.38
C ILE A 62 14.17 -21.18 -3.23
N GLY A 63 14.14 -21.94 -4.33
CA GLY A 63 14.42 -23.38 -4.33
C GLY A 63 15.83 -23.74 -3.84
N ARG A 64 16.78 -22.80 -3.96
CA ARG A 64 18.15 -23.00 -3.46
C ARG A 64 18.25 -22.92 -1.92
N PHE A 65 17.45 -22.05 -1.29
CA PHE A 65 17.55 -21.75 0.14
C PHE A 65 16.40 -22.30 0.98
N ALA A 66 15.28 -22.70 0.37
CA ALA A 66 14.19 -23.31 1.08
C ALA A 66 14.51 -24.77 1.46
N ASP A 67 14.26 -25.16 2.71
CA ASP A 67 14.27 -26.57 3.09
C ASP A 67 13.02 -27.28 2.47
N LYS A 68 13.06 -28.62 2.38
CA LYS A 68 12.01 -29.43 1.72
C LYS A 68 10.59 -29.19 2.21
N ASP A 69 10.43 -28.80 3.49
CA ASP A 69 9.14 -28.53 4.12
C ASP A 69 8.97 -27.02 4.43
N ALA A 70 9.70 -26.16 3.70
CA ALA A 70 9.72 -24.72 4.00
C ALA A 70 8.37 -24.04 3.76
N VAL A 71 8.11 -23.02 4.60
CA VAL A 71 6.97 -22.11 4.41
C VAL A 71 7.45 -20.83 3.76
N ILE A 72 6.83 -20.47 2.64
CA ILE A 72 7.13 -19.24 1.88
C ILE A 72 6.08 -18.20 2.22
N PHE A 73 6.45 -17.15 2.94
CA PHE A 73 5.60 -15.99 3.22
C PHE A 73 5.78 -14.94 2.13
N ALA A 74 4.72 -14.64 1.39
CA ALA A 74 4.75 -13.75 0.25
C ALA A 74 3.85 -12.52 0.43
N GLY A 75 4.34 -11.34 0.02
CA GLY A 75 3.62 -10.08 0.11
C GLY A 75 2.73 -9.80 -1.10
N GLY A 76 2.01 -10.81 -1.61
CA GLY A 76 1.10 -10.70 -2.75
C GLY A 76 0.90 -12.04 -3.46
N GLU A 77 0.50 -11.98 -4.73
CA GLU A 77 0.33 -13.13 -5.62
C GLU A 77 1.26 -12.97 -6.83
N CYS A 78 1.86 -14.08 -7.26
CA CYS A 78 2.72 -14.15 -8.43
C CYS A 78 2.66 -15.57 -8.99
N GLU A 79 2.32 -15.72 -10.27
CA GLU A 79 2.18 -17.00 -10.94
C GLU A 79 3.49 -17.80 -10.89
N ARG A 80 4.60 -17.17 -11.22
CA ARG A 80 5.93 -17.81 -11.18
C ARG A 80 6.29 -18.33 -9.79
N LEU A 81 5.93 -17.60 -8.72
CA LEU A 81 6.15 -18.06 -7.35
C LEU A 81 5.27 -19.26 -7.01
N THR A 82 4.02 -19.26 -7.47
CA THR A 82 3.10 -20.39 -7.26
C THR A 82 3.62 -21.65 -7.93
N GLU A 83 4.08 -21.57 -9.20
CA GLU A 83 4.70 -22.68 -9.92
C GLU A 83 5.89 -23.26 -9.15
N ILE A 84 6.80 -22.42 -8.67
CA ILE A 84 7.99 -22.88 -7.91
C ILE A 84 7.55 -23.57 -6.60
N CYS A 85 6.58 -23.03 -5.89
CA CYS A 85 6.09 -23.65 -4.67
C CYS A 85 5.45 -25.02 -4.94
N ASP A 86 4.66 -25.15 -6.02
CA ASP A 86 4.03 -26.40 -6.43
C ASP A 86 5.07 -27.45 -6.87
N GLU A 87 6.07 -27.05 -7.67
CA GLU A 87 7.16 -27.93 -8.12
C GLU A 87 7.98 -28.52 -6.98
N HIS A 88 8.24 -27.71 -5.94
CA HIS A 88 9.06 -28.13 -4.79
C HIS A 88 8.25 -28.62 -3.59
N GLY A 89 6.91 -28.49 -3.61
CA GLY A 89 6.03 -28.86 -2.49
C GLY A 89 6.07 -27.89 -1.31
N PHE A 90 6.47 -26.63 -1.54
CA PHE A 90 6.51 -25.61 -0.48
C PHE A 90 5.12 -25.11 -0.11
N THR A 91 4.90 -24.80 1.16
CA THR A 91 3.68 -24.12 1.62
C THR A 91 3.76 -22.63 1.34
N LEU A 92 2.89 -22.11 0.45
CA LEU A 92 2.83 -20.68 0.14
C LEU A 92 1.75 -19.98 0.98
N VAL A 93 2.13 -18.90 1.64
CA VAL A 93 1.25 -18.07 2.50
C VAL A 93 1.30 -16.62 2.07
N ASN A 94 0.16 -16.07 1.62
CA ASN A 94 0.06 -14.66 1.25
C ASN A 94 -0.27 -13.80 2.48
N TYR A 95 0.75 -13.20 3.11
CA TYR A 95 0.56 -12.35 4.28
C TYR A 95 -0.03 -10.96 3.94
N ALA A 96 0.01 -10.53 2.67
CA ALA A 96 -0.61 -9.26 2.27
C ALA A 96 -2.14 -9.27 2.39
N LYS A 97 -2.77 -10.46 2.38
CA LYS A 97 -4.21 -10.63 2.61
C LYS A 97 -4.59 -10.62 4.10
N TYR A 98 -3.63 -10.59 5.02
CA TYR A 98 -3.92 -10.56 6.44
C TYR A 98 -4.58 -9.24 6.84
N GLU A 99 -5.81 -9.31 7.34
CA GLU A 99 -6.67 -8.14 7.54
C GLU A 99 -6.04 -7.08 8.46
N LEU A 100 -5.40 -7.50 9.56
CA LEU A 100 -4.75 -6.56 10.48
C LEU A 100 -3.59 -5.82 9.81
N LEU A 101 -2.81 -6.48 8.95
CA LEU A 101 -1.75 -5.82 8.19
C LEU A 101 -2.34 -4.82 7.19
N THR A 102 -3.42 -5.20 6.51
CA THR A 102 -4.11 -4.33 5.55
C THR A 102 -4.64 -3.06 6.23
N LEU A 103 -5.25 -3.20 7.41
CA LEU A 103 -5.74 -2.06 8.21
C LEU A 103 -4.58 -1.16 8.66
N LYS A 104 -3.50 -1.74 9.18
CA LYS A 104 -2.32 -0.99 9.64
C LYS A 104 -1.63 -0.25 8.50
N ASN A 105 -1.48 -0.89 7.34
CA ASN A 105 -0.93 -0.24 6.14
C ASN A 105 -1.83 0.91 5.64
N ALA A 106 -3.17 0.75 5.71
CA ALA A 106 -4.08 1.83 5.38
C ALA A 106 -3.94 3.03 6.34
N ALA A 107 -3.73 2.77 7.64
CA ALA A 107 -3.50 3.82 8.63
C ALA A 107 -2.20 4.60 8.38
N LEU A 108 -1.09 3.91 8.05
CA LEU A 108 0.18 4.54 7.67
C LEU A 108 0.05 5.33 6.36
N THR A 109 -0.68 4.78 5.37
CA THR A 109 -0.94 5.48 4.11
C THR A 109 -1.72 6.77 4.35
N ALA A 110 -2.75 6.73 5.19
CA ALA A 110 -3.54 7.91 5.53
C ALA A 110 -2.73 8.97 6.29
N GLU A 111 -1.85 8.56 7.19
CA GLU A 111 -0.94 9.47 7.90
C GLU A 111 0.04 10.14 6.94
N ALA A 112 0.69 9.37 6.08
CA ALA A 112 1.60 9.90 5.07
C ALA A 112 0.89 10.83 4.07
N ALA A 113 -0.36 10.51 3.69
CA ALA A 113 -1.16 11.37 2.82
C ALA A 113 -1.39 12.76 3.44
N VAL A 114 -1.74 12.82 4.74
CA VAL A 114 -1.88 14.09 5.45
C VAL A 114 -0.56 14.87 5.48
N CYS A 115 0.56 14.21 5.78
CA CYS A 115 1.88 14.84 5.75
C CYS A 115 2.23 15.40 4.36
N LEU A 116 1.96 14.64 3.29
CA LEU A 116 2.19 15.09 1.91
C LEU A 116 1.34 16.32 1.57
N LEU A 117 0.05 16.29 1.88
CA LEU A 117 -0.84 17.43 1.62
C LEU A 117 -0.40 18.66 2.40
N SER A 118 -0.11 18.51 3.70
CA SER A 118 0.34 19.61 4.55
C SER A 118 1.63 20.28 4.07
N ASN A 119 2.54 19.52 3.44
CA ASN A 119 3.82 20.03 2.93
C ASN A 119 3.79 20.35 1.42
N SER A 120 2.65 20.20 0.76
CA SER A 120 2.56 20.33 -0.69
C SER A 120 2.43 21.77 -1.18
N THR A 121 1.89 22.67 -0.36
CA THR A 121 1.64 24.08 -0.65
C THR A 121 1.92 24.94 0.57
N GLU A 122 1.91 26.26 0.39
CA GLU A 122 1.96 27.24 1.48
C GLU A 122 0.57 27.43 2.15
N ARG A 123 -0.46 26.77 1.64
CA ARG A 123 -1.82 26.87 2.17
C ARG A 123 -2.04 25.90 3.33
N SER A 124 -2.71 26.39 4.38
CA SER A 124 -3.11 25.56 5.53
C SER A 124 -4.20 24.56 5.15
N LEU A 125 -4.20 23.38 5.77
CA LEU A 125 -5.33 22.44 5.71
C LEU A 125 -6.57 22.97 6.46
N LEU A 126 -6.40 23.84 7.45
CA LEU A 126 -7.50 24.46 8.18
C LEU A 126 -8.35 25.30 7.23
N GLY A 127 -9.64 24.98 7.12
CA GLY A 127 -10.60 25.63 6.24
C GLY A 127 -10.44 25.32 4.77
N SER A 128 -9.51 24.45 4.38
CA SER A 128 -9.37 23.98 2.99
C SER A 128 -10.47 23.01 2.62
N ARG A 129 -10.96 23.08 1.38
CA ARG A 129 -11.93 22.14 0.82
C ARG A 129 -11.22 20.99 0.12
N ILE A 130 -11.53 19.77 0.53
CA ILE A 130 -10.84 18.56 0.07
C ILE A 130 -11.83 17.56 -0.48
N LEU A 131 -11.65 17.15 -1.72
CA LEU A 131 -12.35 16.03 -2.34
C LEU A 131 -11.58 14.74 -2.08
N ILE A 132 -12.27 13.72 -1.57
CA ILE A 132 -11.72 12.36 -1.45
C ILE A 132 -12.59 11.42 -2.25
N THR A 133 -11.99 10.68 -3.20
CA THR A 133 -12.73 9.73 -4.01
C THR A 133 -12.61 8.31 -3.47
N GLY A 134 -13.75 7.60 -3.45
CA GLY A 134 -13.93 6.35 -2.72
C GLY A 134 -14.16 6.56 -1.23
N TYR A 135 -14.64 5.51 -0.53
CA TYR A 135 -14.75 5.51 0.92
C TYR A 135 -14.43 4.11 1.46
N GLY A 136 -13.22 3.66 1.15
CA GLY A 136 -12.61 2.45 1.69
C GLY A 136 -11.71 2.77 2.90
N ARG A 137 -10.91 1.79 3.33
CA ARG A 137 -10.02 1.91 4.50
C ARG A 137 -9.11 3.15 4.46
N ILE A 138 -8.41 3.38 3.35
CA ILE A 138 -7.50 4.53 3.20
C ILE A 138 -8.31 5.84 3.21
N ALA A 139 -9.36 5.93 2.40
CA ALA A 139 -10.17 7.14 2.26
C ALA A 139 -10.79 7.57 3.59
N SER A 140 -11.45 6.65 4.32
CA SER A 140 -12.10 6.95 5.61
C SER A 140 -11.09 7.41 6.67
N MET A 141 -9.93 6.73 6.75
CA MET A 141 -8.87 7.10 7.69
C MET A 141 -8.21 8.44 7.33
N THR A 142 -8.07 8.76 6.03
CA THR A 142 -7.55 10.04 5.57
C THR A 142 -8.55 11.17 5.84
N ALA A 143 -9.84 10.96 5.52
CA ALA A 143 -10.92 11.93 5.77
C ALA A 143 -11.00 12.30 7.25
N ALA A 144 -10.99 11.32 8.14
CA ALA A 144 -11.07 11.54 9.58
C ALA A 144 -9.88 12.39 10.09
N ARG A 145 -8.65 12.12 9.60
CA ARG A 145 -7.46 12.89 9.98
C ARG A 145 -7.52 14.32 9.46
N LEU A 146 -7.86 14.50 8.19
CA LEU A 146 -7.98 15.84 7.57
C LEU A 146 -9.07 16.69 8.24
N LYS A 147 -10.20 16.06 8.61
CA LYS A 147 -11.25 16.72 9.41
C LYS A 147 -10.70 17.21 10.76
N ALA A 148 -9.85 16.42 11.41
CA ALA A 148 -9.23 16.82 12.69
C ALA A 148 -8.26 18.01 12.52
N PHE A 149 -7.70 18.24 11.33
CA PHE A 149 -6.96 19.44 10.98
C PHE A 149 -7.85 20.63 10.60
N GLY A 150 -9.18 20.46 10.65
CA GLY A 150 -10.16 21.51 10.34
C GLY A 150 -10.45 21.70 8.87
N ALA A 151 -10.14 20.72 8.02
CA ALA A 151 -10.52 20.75 6.61
C ALA A 151 -12.00 20.38 6.40
N GLU A 152 -12.60 20.93 5.35
CA GLU A 152 -13.95 20.60 4.87
C GLU A 152 -13.88 19.46 3.86
N ILE A 153 -14.41 18.29 4.22
CA ILE A 153 -14.27 17.08 3.42
C ILE A 153 -15.55 16.79 2.65
N THR A 154 -15.40 16.56 1.33
CA THR A 154 -16.43 15.96 0.49
C THR A 154 -15.93 14.60 0.00
N VAL A 155 -16.77 13.58 0.14
CA VAL A 155 -16.50 12.22 -0.31
C VAL A 155 -17.28 11.94 -1.59
N ALA A 156 -16.61 11.56 -2.67
CA ALA A 156 -17.26 11.10 -3.89
C ALA A 156 -17.15 9.58 -4.00
N ALA A 157 -18.26 8.85 -3.96
CA ALA A 157 -18.24 7.39 -4.03
C ALA A 157 -19.34 6.82 -4.92
N ARG A 158 -18.99 5.71 -5.63
CA ARG A 158 -19.92 5.02 -6.55
C ARG A 158 -21.07 4.33 -5.78
N ARG A 159 -20.72 3.60 -4.71
CA ARG A 159 -21.67 2.79 -3.95
C ARG A 159 -22.43 3.65 -2.94
N SER A 160 -23.76 3.47 -2.88
CA SER A 160 -24.63 4.16 -1.93
C SER A 160 -24.25 3.92 -0.48
N GLU A 161 -23.84 2.69 -0.13
CA GLU A 161 -23.43 2.32 1.23
C GLU A 161 -22.20 3.13 1.68
N GLN A 162 -21.27 3.40 0.77
CA GLN A 162 -20.10 4.22 1.07
C GLN A 162 -20.48 5.68 1.29
N ARG A 163 -21.42 6.22 0.51
CA ARG A 163 -21.90 7.60 0.70
C ARG A 163 -22.66 7.75 2.02
N ILE A 164 -23.57 6.83 2.31
CA ILE A 164 -24.30 6.81 3.60
C ILE A 164 -23.31 6.74 4.77
N GLN A 165 -22.29 5.87 4.69
CA GLN A 165 -21.29 5.77 5.75
C GLN A 165 -20.51 7.09 5.91
N ALA A 166 -20.15 7.75 4.80
CA ALA A 166 -19.48 9.05 4.84
C ALA A 166 -20.38 10.13 5.48
N GLU A 167 -21.68 10.15 5.20
CA GLU A 167 -22.65 11.06 5.82
C GLU A 167 -22.78 10.81 7.33
N LEU A 168 -22.85 9.54 7.75
CA LEU A 168 -22.89 9.16 9.17
C LEU A 168 -21.61 9.58 9.91
N ASP A 169 -20.45 9.57 9.24
CA ASP A 169 -19.19 10.04 9.77
C ASP A 169 -19.07 11.60 9.73
N GLY A 170 -20.13 12.27 9.23
CA GLY A 170 -20.28 13.73 9.21
C GLY A 170 -19.51 14.41 8.07
N PHE A 171 -19.43 13.79 6.89
CA PHE A 171 -18.89 14.35 5.66
C PHE A 171 -20.01 14.65 4.66
N ARG A 172 -19.80 15.64 3.79
CA ARG A 172 -20.62 15.78 2.56
C ARG A 172 -20.31 14.59 1.66
N ALA A 173 -21.35 13.92 1.13
CA ALA A 173 -21.16 12.82 0.18
C ALA A 173 -21.89 13.09 -1.13
N VAL A 174 -21.23 12.73 -2.25
CA VAL A 174 -21.72 12.88 -3.61
C VAL A 174 -21.43 11.62 -4.42
N THR A 175 -22.05 11.50 -5.60
CA THR A 175 -21.72 10.45 -6.56
C THR A 175 -20.46 10.80 -7.35
N ILE A 176 -19.80 9.80 -7.95
CA ILE A 176 -18.69 10.05 -8.88
C ILE A 176 -19.13 10.90 -10.08
N ALA A 177 -20.39 10.75 -10.55
CA ALA A 177 -20.92 11.49 -11.68
C ALA A 177 -21.07 13.00 -11.44
N GLU A 178 -21.14 13.43 -10.18
CA GLU A 178 -21.24 14.85 -9.79
C GLU A 178 -19.88 15.55 -9.77
N ILE A 179 -18.76 14.80 -9.81
CA ILE A 179 -17.42 15.38 -9.69
C ILE A 179 -17.16 16.49 -10.73
N PRO A 180 -17.47 16.34 -12.05
CA PRO A 180 -17.17 17.38 -13.04
C PRO A 180 -17.83 18.73 -12.78
N GLU A 181 -18.95 18.74 -12.03
CA GLU A 181 -19.69 19.96 -11.69
C GLU A 181 -19.09 20.71 -10.50
N ILE A 182 -18.42 19.98 -9.60
CA ILE A 182 -17.93 20.50 -8.32
C ILE A 182 -16.41 20.52 -8.18
N ILE A 183 -15.66 19.91 -9.12
CA ILE A 183 -14.21 19.72 -8.97
C ILE A 183 -13.45 21.04 -8.75
N SER A 184 -13.89 22.13 -9.34
CA SER A 184 -13.32 23.47 -9.18
C SER A 184 -13.57 24.10 -7.81
N GLU A 185 -14.33 23.43 -6.92
CA GLU A 185 -14.54 23.92 -5.55
C GLU A 185 -13.38 23.54 -4.61
N PHE A 186 -12.50 22.59 -4.97
CA PHE A 186 -11.58 21.95 -4.05
C PHE A 186 -10.15 22.46 -4.19
N ASP A 187 -9.52 22.73 -3.03
CA ASP A 187 -8.10 23.10 -2.92
C ASP A 187 -7.20 21.85 -3.05
N TYR A 188 -7.73 20.68 -2.68
CA TYR A 188 -7.04 19.39 -2.73
C TYR A 188 -7.99 18.29 -3.22
N THR A 189 -7.48 17.42 -4.05
CA THR A 189 -8.15 16.17 -4.47
C THR A 189 -7.30 14.98 -4.08
N VAL A 190 -7.91 13.99 -3.40
CA VAL A 190 -7.25 12.74 -3.01
C VAL A 190 -7.96 11.58 -3.68
N ASN A 191 -7.29 10.92 -4.62
CA ASN A 191 -7.86 9.73 -5.26
C ASN A 191 -7.43 8.44 -4.56
N THR A 192 -8.41 7.61 -4.21
CA THR A 192 -8.18 6.26 -3.67
C THR A 192 -8.85 5.17 -4.52
N VAL A 193 -9.51 5.54 -5.62
CA VAL A 193 -10.24 4.61 -6.50
C VAL A 193 -9.28 4.07 -7.56
N PRO A 194 -9.09 2.74 -7.66
CA PRO A 194 -8.21 2.13 -8.65
C PRO A 194 -8.90 2.02 -10.03
N ALA A 195 -9.32 3.16 -10.57
CA ALA A 195 -9.91 3.29 -11.90
C ALA A 195 -9.74 4.72 -12.39
N VAL A 196 -9.74 4.93 -13.68
CA VAL A 196 -9.80 6.27 -14.29
C VAL A 196 -11.20 6.83 -14.04
N ILE A 197 -11.29 7.89 -13.24
CA ILE A 197 -12.55 8.52 -12.85
C ILE A 197 -12.59 10.01 -13.16
N PHE A 198 -11.47 10.60 -13.57
CA PHE A 198 -11.35 11.98 -13.98
C PHE A 198 -11.12 12.01 -15.50
N ASP A 199 -12.06 12.55 -16.26
CA ASP A 199 -11.89 12.81 -17.68
C ASP A 199 -11.09 14.10 -17.93
N GLU A 200 -10.74 14.37 -19.19
CA GLU A 200 -9.96 15.56 -19.57
C GLU A 200 -10.64 16.87 -19.18
N GLU A 201 -11.98 16.94 -19.29
CA GLU A 201 -12.73 18.13 -18.91
C GLU A 201 -12.68 18.37 -17.39
N CYS A 202 -12.80 17.31 -16.62
CA CYS A 202 -12.66 17.35 -15.16
C CYS A 202 -11.25 17.78 -14.74
N LEU A 203 -10.21 17.18 -15.33
CA LEU A 203 -8.81 17.52 -15.07
C LEU A 203 -8.48 18.97 -15.45
N ALA A 204 -9.07 19.48 -16.53
CA ALA A 204 -8.89 20.88 -16.96
C ALA A 204 -9.49 21.90 -15.97
N LYS A 205 -10.54 21.52 -15.23
CA LYS A 205 -11.20 22.38 -14.22
C LYS A 205 -10.57 22.23 -12.82
N MET A 206 -9.73 21.23 -12.63
CA MET A 206 -9.07 20.96 -11.36
C MET A 206 -8.00 22.04 -11.08
N HIS A 207 -7.78 22.35 -9.81
CA HIS A 207 -6.68 23.20 -9.36
C HIS A 207 -6.09 22.70 -8.04
N GLY A 208 -5.01 23.32 -7.57
CA GLY A 208 -4.38 23.03 -6.31
C GLY A 208 -3.60 21.71 -6.33
N VAL A 209 -3.86 20.80 -5.39
CA VAL A 209 -3.08 19.55 -5.25
C VAL A 209 -3.93 18.34 -5.60
N PHE A 210 -3.43 17.50 -6.49
CA PHE A 210 -3.99 16.19 -6.76
C PHE A 210 -3.06 15.09 -6.21
N LEU A 211 -3.46 14.45 -5.11
CA LEU A 211 -2.76 13.31 -4.52
C LEU A 211 -3.39 12.00 -5.00
N GLU A 212 -2.63 11.23 -5.77
CA GLU A 212 -3.03 9.93 -6.31
C GLU A 212 -2.53 8.80 -5.42
N LEU A 213 -3.44 8.11 -4.72
CA LEU A 213 -3.14 6.99 -3.82
C LEU A 213 -3.51 5.63 -4.39
N ALA A 214 -4.23 5.59 -5.51
CA ALA A 214 -4.69 4.33 -6.10
C ALA A 214 -3.53 3.53 -6.73
N THR A 215 -3.71 2.22 -6.78
CA THR A 215 -2.75 1.29 -7.41
C THR A 215 -2.78 1.35 -8.94
N LEU A 216 -3.93 1.72 -9.52
CA LEU A 216 -4.09 2.07 -10.93
C LEU A 216 -4.31 3.58 -10.98
N PRO A 217 -3.24 4.36 -11.10
CA PRO A 217 -3.32 5.81 -11.02
C PRO A 217 -4.05 6.40 -12.23
N ASN A 218 -4.72 7.53 -12.01
CA ASN A 218 -5.10 8.41 -13.10
C ASN A 218 -3.84 9.10 -13.65
N ASP A 219 -3.85 9.43 -14.94
CA ASP A 219 -2.75 10.17 -15.53
C ASP A 219 -2.60 11.55 -14.85
N PRO A 220 -1.37 12.08 -14.75
CA PRO A 220 -1.17 13.44 -14.31
C PRO A 220 -1.95 14.41 -15.20
N PRO A 221 -2.69 15.37 -14.63
CA PRO A 221 -3.38 16.38 -15.43
C PRO A 221 -2.38 17.24 -16.20
N ASP A 222 -2.62 17.48 -17.48
CA ASP A 222 -1.91 18.50 -18.27
C ASP A 222 -2.48 19.89 -17.94
N ASN A 223 -2.30 20.29 -16.69
CA ASN A 223 -2.82 21.53 -16.14
C ASN A 223 -1.78 22.13 -15.18
N PRO A 224 -1.18 23.30 -15.52
CA PRO A 224 -0.14 23.92 -14.70
C PRO A 224 -0.63 24.41 -13.33
N GLU A 225 -1.93 24.52 -13.12
CA GLU A 225 -2.54 24.90 -11.84
C GLU A 225 -2.64 23.73 -10.86
N VAL A 226 -2.33 22.49 -11.32
CA VAL A 226 -2.40 21.28 -10.51
C VAL A 226 -1.02 20.78 -10.16
N LYS A 227 -0.73 20.72 -8.86
CA LYS A 227 0.42 19.97 -8.36
C LYS A 227 0.05 18.51 -8.19
N TYR A 228 0.44 17.67 -9.13
CA TYR A 228 0.25 16.22 -9.04
C TYR A 228 1.27 15.54 -8.13
N ILE A 229 0.81 14.69 -7.23
CA ILE A 229 1.65 13.88 -6.32
C ILE A 229 1.26 12.42 -6.45
N HIS A 230 2.19 11.60 -6.91
CA HIS A 230 2.01 10.15 -6.93
C HIS A 230 2.32 9.54 -5.56
N GLY A 231 1.29 9.06 -4.87
CA GLY A 231 1.33 8.52 -3.51
C GLY A 231 1.51 7.00 -3.42
N GLY A 232 2.09 6.36 -4.44
CA GLY A 232 2.33 4.92 -4.40
C GLY A 232 3.37 4.49 -3.36
N GLY A 233 3.06 3.48 -2.54
CA GLY A 233 4.00 2.86 -1.60
C GLY A 233 4.35 3.71 -0.37
N LEU A 234 3.46 4.59 0.07
CA LEU A 234 3.70 5.52 1.18
C LEU A 234 4.21 4.88 2.48
N PRO A 235 3.67 3.72 2.95
CA PRO A 235 4.19 3.10 4.17
C PRO A 235 5.69 2.78 4.10
N GLY A 236 6.17 2.29 2.96
CA GLY A 236 7.59 1.99 2.77
C GLY A 236 8.48 3.22 2.61
N LYS A 237 7.94 4.30 2.03
CA LYS A 237 8.67 5.54 1.80
C LYS A 237 8.79 6.40 3.05
N HIS A 238 7.72 6.48 3.84
CA HIS A 238 7.62 7.42 4.97
C HIS A 238 7.84 6.74 6.33
N TYR A 239 7.41 5.49 6.49
CA TYR A 239 7.42 4.77 7.77
C TYR A 239 7.97 3.35 7.62
N PRO A 240 9.18 3.15 7.04
CA PRO A 240 9.70 1.81 6.75
C PRO A 240 9.88 0.95 8.02
N GLU A 241 10.25 1.56 9.14
CA GLU A 241 10.39 0.89 10.43
C GLU A 241 9.05 0.31 10.90
N THR A 242 8.05 1.17 11.09
CA THR A 242 6.72 0.77 11.56
C THR A 242 6.05 -0.22 10.60
N ALA A 243 6.16 0.02 9.29
CA ALA A 243 5.60 -0.89 8.28
C ALA A 243 6.30 -2.26 8.28
N GLY A 244 7.61 -2.29 8.51
CA GLY A 244 8.38 -3.53 8.66
C GLY A 244 8.00 -4.32 9.93
N GLU A 245 7.81 -3.62 11.05
CA GLU A 245 7.30 -4.24 12.29
C GLU A 245 5.90 -4.86 12.10
N TYR A 246 5.02 -4.18 11.37
CA TYR A 246 3.68 -4.70 11.06
C TYR A 246 3.73 -5.94 10.17
N ILE A 247 4.66 -6.00 9.20
CA ILE A 247 4.90 -7.19 8.38
C ILE A 247 5.34 -8.36 9.29
N ALA A 248 6.34 -8.14 10.14
CA ALA A 248 6.83 -9.17 11.06
C ALA A 248 5.75 -9.67 12.03
N GLN A 249 4.93 -8.76 12.54
CA GLN A 249 3.80 -9.11 13.40
C GLN A 249 2.80 -9.99 12.67
N ALA A 250 2.40 -9.62 11.45
CA ALA A 250 1.47 -10.38 10.63
C ALA A 250 1.99 -11.81 10.37
N ILE A 251 3.25 -11.94 9.97
CA ILE A 251 3.89 -13.25 9.74
C ILE A 251 3.87 -14.11 11.00
N ASN A 252 4.28 -13.54 12.15
CA ASN A 252 4.29 -14.26 13.43
C ASN A 252 2.88 -14.70 13.86
N GLU A 253 1.85 -13.87 13.67
CA GLU A 253 0.46 -14.20 14.03
C GLU A 253 -0.09 -15.32 13.15
N ILE A 254 0.12 -15.23 11.83
CA ILE A 254 -0.29 -16.27 10.86
C ILE A 254 0.42 -17.59 11.19
N TYR A 255 1.74 -17.57 11.41
CA TYR A 255 2.50 -18.77 11.70
C TYR A 255 2.07 -19.44 13.00
N ARG A 256 1.84 -18.66 14.07
CA ARG A 256 1.34 -19.19 15.35
C ARG A 256 -0.07 -19.78 15.22
N ALA A 257 -0.92 -19.20 14.37
CA ALA A 257 -2.26 -19.72 14.11
C ALA A 257 -2.19 -21.08 13.39
N SER A 258 -1.29 -21.26 12.41
CA SER A 258 -1.10 -22.53 11.71
C SER A 258 -0.62 -23.66 12.63
N LEU A 259 0.28 -23.36 13.59
CA LEU A 259 0.75 -24.35 14.56
C LEU A 259 -0.33 -24.84 15.57
N ARG A 260 -1.38 -24.03 15.80
CA ARG A 260 -2.50 -24.40 16.70
C ARG A 260 -3.59 -25.19 16.00
N ALA A 261 -3.57 -25.19 14.67
CA ALA A 261 -4.57 -25.88 13.84
C ALA A 261 -4.12 -27.31 13.44
N GLN A 262 -2.86 -27.67 13.71
CA GLN A 262 -2.29 -29.00 13.60
C GLN A 262 -2.41 -29.74 14.93
#